data_319677c89b662fa16a42e12416121201
#
_entry.id   319677c89b662fa16a42e12416121201
#
_cell.length_a   1.000
_cell.length_b   1.000
_cell.length_c   1.000
_cell.angle_alpha   90.00
_cell.angle_beta   90.00
_cell.angle_gamma   90.00
#
_symmetry.space_group_name_H-M   'P 1'
#
loop_
_entity.id
_entity.type
_entity.pdbx_description
1 polymer ?
#
loop_
_entity_poly.entity_id
_entity_poly.type
_entity_poly.pdbx_seq_one_letter_code
_entity_poly.pdbx_strand_id
1 'polypeptide(L)'
;MSVITIGGLSGGGGRKIGPLLAKDLNFDYVDRLILTNASKSINASVNAVTQIEERPKTFGERFSAKLQKILDTAAITSSNIDPYFGPYLTSYLTEEFENVNSKTFLENPHEIDEHMLFESINKTIHELSESGDIILVGRGAHILLKDNPKALRVGIISDWEDRINNIMEREKIDKKTAEEKILNRDQSRRDYFKRFFEIDNPDDPKHYHIVINASDMSNQRAIDAIKFMYNQLQN
;
A
#
# COMPACT_ATOMS: atom_id res chain seq x y z
N MET A 1 -9.36 9.08 15.75
CA MET A 1 -8.94 8.07 14.79
C MET A 1 -8.04 8.75 13.79
N SER A 2 -6.88 8.23 13.61
CA SER A 2 -5.80 8.92 12.88
C SER A 2 -5.25 8.04 11.78
N VAL A 3 -4.98 8.63 10.64
CA VAL A 3 -4.48 7.90 9.47
C VAL A 3 -3.19 8.53 8.97
N ILE A 4 -2.19 7.71 8.69
CA ILE A 4 -1.01 8.14 7.96
C ILE A 4 -0.98 7.39 6.64
N THR A 5 -0.97 8.11 5.53
CA THR A 5 -0.79 7.51 4.21
C THR A 5 0.64 7.72 3.74
N ILE A 6 1.25 6.69 3.19
CA ILE A 6 2.60 6.76 2.62
C ILE A 6 2.54 6.45 1.13
N GLY A 7 2.97 7.41 0.33
CA GLY A 7 3.16 7.29 -1.11
C GLY A 7 4.63 7.40 -1.52
N GLY A 8 4.91 7.26 -2.79
CA GLY A 8 6.25 7.43 -3.38
C GLY A 8 6.62 6.34 -4.37
N LEU A 9 7.82 6.46 -4.92
CA LEU A 9 8.37 5.61 -5.97
C LEU A 9 8.76 4.21 -5.47
N SER A 10 8.83 3.25 -6.38
CA SER A 10 9.32 1.90 -6.09
C SER A 10 10.76 1.95 -5.56
N GLY A 11 11.02 1.28 -4.46
CA GLY A 11 12.33 1.35 -3.78
C GLY A 11 12.58 2.60 -2.96
N GLY A 12 11.67 3.58 -2.94
CA GLY A 12 11.86 4.88 -2.26
C GLY A 12 11.86 4.85 -0.73
N GLY A 13 11.73 3.69 -0.09
CA GLY A 13 11.86 3.56 1.37
C GLY A 13 10.55 3.46 2.14
N GLY A 14 9.39 3.76 1.52
CA GLY A 14 8.09 3.73 2.22
C GLY A 14 7.76 2.39 2.88
N ARG A 15 8.13 1.28 2.24
CA ARG A 15 7.94 -0.08 2.80
C ARG A 15 8.93 -0.45 3.91
N LYS A 16 10.01 0.29 4.07
CA LYS A 16 10.97 0.14 5.17
C LYS A 16 10.57 1.02 6.37
N ILE A 17 10.18 2.24 6.09
CA ILE A 17 9.79 3.23 7.10
C ILE A 17 8.40 2.94 7.67
N GLY A 18 7.43 2.53 6.84
CA GLY A 18 6.05 2.31 7.26
C GLY A 18 5.87 1.34 8.43
N PRO A 19 6.41 0.11 8.38
CA PRO A 19 6.32 -0.84 9.49
C PRO A 19 7.02 -0.35 10.77
N LEU A 20 8.16 0.32 10.63
CA LEU A 20 8.89 0.88 11.77
C LEU A 20 8.09 2.00 12.45
N LEU A 21 7.49 2.88 11.65
CA LEU A 21 6.61 3.94 12.13
C LEU A 21 5.36 3.37 12.81
N ALA A 22 4.76 2.32 12.24
CA ALA A 22 3.60 1.65 12.82
C ALA A 22 3.92 1.07 14.19
N LYS A 23 5.05 0.38 14.31
CA LYS A 23 5.53 -0.13 15.58
C LYS A 23 5.77 0.96 16.63
N ASP A 24 6.36 2.09 16.21
CA ASP A 24 6.69 3.20 17.10
C ASP A 24 5.45 3.98 17.58
N LEU A 25 4.42 4.07 16.76
CA LEU A 25 3.14 4.70 17.08
C LEU A 25 2.12 3.72 17.69
N ASN A 26 2.39 2.43 17.69
CA ASN A 26 1.42 1.37 17.99
C ASN A 26 0.18 1.43 17.11
N PHE A 27 0.39 1.65 15.79
CA PHE A 27 -0.63 1.71 14.75
C PHE A 27 -0.67 0.42 13.95
N ASP A 28 -1.82 0.13 13.37
CA ASP A 28 -1.94 -0.92 12.38
C ASP A 28 -1.19 -0.54 11.08
N TYR A 29 -0.62 -1.54 10.41
CA TYR A 29 0.10 -1.35 9.16
C TYR A 29 -0.55 -2.13 8.04
N VAL A 30 -0.88 -1.44 6.96
CA VAL A 30 -1.49 -2.03 5.77
C VAL A 30 -0.80 -1.52 4.51
N ASP A 31 -0.16 -2.42 3.79
CA ASP A 31 0.42 -2.10 2.48
C ASP A 31 -0.48 -2.55 1.32
N ARG A 32 -0.03 -2.22 0.10
CA ARG A 32 -0.77 -2.54 -1.13
C ARG A 32 -1.14 -4.02 -1.28
N LEU A 33 -0.37 -4.93 -0.67
CA LEU A 33 -0.63 -6.37 -0.74
C LEU A 33 -1.79 -6.76 0.13
N ILE A 34 -1.70 -6.33 1.38
CA ILE A 34 -2.74 -6.57 2.37
C ILE A 34 -4.05 -5.98 1.84
N LEU A 35 -4.00 -4.75 1.28
CA LEU A 35 -5.16 -4.11 0.65
C LEU A 35 -5.72 -4.94 -0.52
N THR A 36 -4.87 -5.41 -1.43
CA THR A 36 -5.32 -6.20 -2.58
C THR A 36 -5.93 -7.54 -2.16
N ASN A 37 -5.28 -8.25 -1.22
CA ASN A 37 -5.77 -9.52 -0.73
C ASN A 37 -7.08 -9.37 0.07
N ALA A 38 -7.19 -8.33 0.87
CA ALA A 38 -8.41 -8.01 1.59
C ALA A 38 -9.56 -7.72 0.61
N SER A 39 -9.32 -6.91 -0.40
CA SER A 39 -10.32 -6.56 -1.41
C SER A 39 -10.78 -7.75 -2.24
N LYS A 40 -9.89 -8.66 -2.63
CA LYS A 40 -10.24 -9.93 -3.30
C LYS A 40 -11.09 -10.84 -2.40
N SER A 41 -10.75 -10.90 -1.11
CA SER A 41 -11.52 -11.70 -0.14
C SER A 41 -12.92 -11.16 0.09
N ILE A 42 -13.11 -9.85 -0.02
CA ILE A 42 -14.40 -9.19 0.10
C ILE A 42 -15.26 -9.47 -1.13
N ASN A 43 -14.71 -9.34 -2.34
CA ASN A 43 -15.44 -9.65 -3.58
C ASN A 43 -15.86 -11.11 -3.62
N ALA A 44 -15.02 -12.05 -3.20
CA ALA A 44 -15.38 -13.46 -3.06
C ALA A 44 -16.48 -13.68 -2.01
N SER A 45 -16.50 -12.90 -0.93
CA SER A 45 -17.49 -12.96 0.14
C SER A 45 -18.82 -12.32 -0.27
N VAL A 46 -18.80 -11.20 -1.01
CA VAL A 46 -20.02 -10.54 -1.52
C VAL A 46 -20.75 -11.44 -2.51
N ASN A 47 -20.02 -12.13 -3.39
CA ASN A 47 -20.61 -13.12 -4.30
C ASN A 47 -21.19 -14.35 -3.58
N ALA A 48 -20.71 -14.66 -2.36
CA ALA A 48 -21.23 -15.75 -1.52
C ALA A 48 -22.38 -15.31 -0.60
N VAL A 49 -22.45 -14.03 -0.22
CA VAL A 49 -23.43 -13.49 0.76
C VAL A 49 -24.78 -13.13 0.13
N THR A 50 -24.90 -13.07 -1.19
CA THR A 50 -26.22 -12.98 -1.84
C THR A 50 -27.11 -14.22 -1.58
N GLN A 51 -26.64 -15.20 -0.82
CA GLN A 51 -27.37 -16.41 -0.51
C GLN A 51 -27.70 -16.65 0.99
N ILE A 52 -27.32 -15.79 1.93
CA ILE A 52 -27.62 -16.02 3.35
C ILE A 52 -28.02 -14.70 4.03
N GLU A 53 -29.30 -14.57 4.33
CA GLU A 53 -29.88 -13.54 5.20
C GLU A 53 -29.51 -13.80 6.67
N GLU A 54 -28.50 -13.08 7.20
CA GLU A 54 -28.41 -12.75 8.62
C GLU A 54 -27.59 -11.48 8.79
N ARG A 55 -28.02 -10.57 9.71
CA ARG A 55 -27.46 -9.23 9.93
C ARG A 55 -25.92 -9.21 9.93
N PRO A 56 -25.28 -8.48 9.02
CA PRO A 56 -23.83 -8.45 8.97
C PRO A 56 -23.24 -7.67 10.15
N LYS A 57 -22.26 -8.27 10.83
CA LYS A 57 -21.28 -7.52 11.65
C LYS A 57 -20.67 -6.43 10.77
N THR A 58 -20.40 -5.27 11.32
CA THR A 58 -19.79 -4.16 10.58
C THR A 58 -18.50 -4.63 9.89
N PHE A 59 -18.24 -4.14 8.70
CA PHE A 59 -17.11 -4.56 7.87
C PHE A 59 -15.78 -4.43 8.60
N GLY A 60 -15.61 -3.36 9.40
CA GLY A 60 -14.42 -3.16 10.24
C GLY A 60 -14.14 -4.31 11.21
N GLU A 61 -15.15 -4.86 11.88
CA GLU A 61 -14.97 -6.01 12.78
C GLU A 61 -14.59 -7.30 12.05
N ARG A 62 -15.09 -7.51 10.85
CA ARG A 62 -14.74 -8.68 10.01
C ARG A 62 -13.37 -8.55 9.39
N PHE A 63 -13.01 -7.34 8.97
CA PHE A 63 -11.71 -7.04 8.39
C PHE A 63 -10.63 -7.13 9.45
N SER A 64 -10.83 -6.53 10.63
CA SER A 64 -9.91 -6.62 11.77
C SER A 64 -9.65 -8.09 12.16
N ALA A 65 -10.70 -8.91 12.30
CA ALA A 65 -10.54 -10.33 12.63
C ALA A 65 -9.82 -11.14 11.52
N LYS A 66 -10.04 -10.81 10.23
CA LYS A 66 -9.34 -11.45 9.11
C LYS A 66 -7.91 -10.96 8.95
N LEU A 67 -7.68 -9.66 9.14
CA LEU A 67 -6.34 -9.08 9.15
C LEU A 67 -5.50 -9.67 10.28
N GLN A 68 -6.07 -9.77 11.50
CA GLN A 68 -5.45 -10.43 12.64
C GLN A 68 -5.05 -11.87 12.27
N LYS A 69 -5.93 -12.64 11.64
CA LYS A 69 -5.66 -14.01 11.23
C LYS A 69 -4.58 -14.13 10.14
N ILE A 70 -4.50 -13.17 9.23
CA ILE A 70 -3.45 -13.10 8.20
C ILE A 70 -2.11 -12.73 8.85
N LEU A 71 -2.10 -11.78 9.78
CA LEU A 71 -0.93 -11.38 10.55
C LEU A 71 -0.43 -12.51 11.46
N ASP A 72 -1.34 -13.20 12.15
CA ASP A 72 -1.04 -14.37 13.00
C ASP A 72 -0.46 -15.54 12.17
N THR A 73 -0.98 -15.78 10.98
CA THR A 73 -0.48 -16.82 10.07
C THR A 73 0.90 -16.45 9.51
N ALA A 74 1.14 -15.18 9.19
CA ALA A 74 2.45 -14.68 8.75
C ALA A 74 3.49 -14.75 9.88
N ALA A 75 3.11 -14.48 11.13
CA ALA A 75 3.98 -14.57 12.31
C ALA A 75 4.41 -16.01 12.63
N ILE A 76 3.56 -17.00 12.37
CA ILE A 76 3.84 -18.41 12.67
C ILE A 76 4.80 -19.05 11.64
N THR A 77 4.87 -18.52 10.41
CA THR A 77 5.68 -19.12 9.32
C THR A 77 7.11 -18.60 9.23
N SER A 78 7.52 -17.63 10.04
CA SER A 78 8.77 -16.90 9.86
C SER A 78 9.73 -16.97 11.06
N SER A 79 10.48 -18.07 11.17
CA SER A 79 11.67 -18.08 12.03
C SER A 79 12.94 -17.48 11.41
N ASN A 80 12.91 -17.00 10.13
CA ASN A 80 14.06 -16.36 9.44
C ASN A 80 13.70 -15.44 8.27
N ILE A 81 12.48 -14.94 8.18
CA ILE A 81 12.03 -14.03 7.10
C ILE A 81 11.33 -12.88 7.78
N ASP A 82 11.56 -11.65 7.28
CA ASP A 82 10.89 -10.43 7.73
C ASP A 82 9.42 -10.74 8.08
N PRO A 83 8.98 -10.55 9.32
CA PRO A 83 7.65 -10.95 9.80
C PRO A 83 6.50 -10.36 9.00
N TYR A 84 6.79 -9.40 8.10
CA TYR A 84 5.83 -8.76 7.21
C TYR A 84 5.85 -9.29 5.77
N PHE A 85 6.75 -10.22 5.42
CA PHE A 85 6.90 -10.70 4.03
C PHE A 85 7.25 -12.18 3.97
N GLY A 86 6.24 -13.05 3.86
CA GLY A 86 6.44 -14.46 3.53
C GLY A 86 6.93 -14.66 2.08
N PRO A 87 7.69 -15.74 1.78
CA PRO A 87 8.33 -15.98 0.47
C PRO A 87 7.35 -16.14 -0.70
N TYR A 88 6.09 -16.44 -0.43
CA TYR A 88 5.04 -16.60 -1.45
C TYR A 88 4.40 -15.28 -1.90
N LEU A 89 4.61 -14.20 -1.14
CA LEU A 89 4.02 -12.91 -1.44
C LEU A 89 4.77 -12.12 -2.52
N THR A 90 6.05 -12.40 -2.72
CA THR A 90 6.88 -11.69 -3.71
C THR A 90 6.54 -12.06 -5.15
N SER A 91 6.15 -13.32 -5.43
CA SER A 91 5.79 -13.75 -6.79
C SER A 91 4.46 -13.15 -7.26
N TYR A 92 3.44 -13.09 -6.39
CA TYR A 92 2.15 -12.48 -6.74
C TYR A 92 2.22 -10.97 -6.99
N LEU A 93 3.22 -10.30 -6.43
CA LEU A 93 3.42 -8.85 -6.60
C LEU A 93 4.03 -8.47 -7.92
N THR A 94 4.89 -9.32 -8.41
CA THR A 94 5.59 -9.13 -9.67
C THR A 94 4.62 -9.33 -10.82
N GLU A 95 3.77 -10.36 -10.75
CA GLU A 95 2.82 -10.70 -11.80
C GLU A 95 1.70 -9.66 -11.98
N GLU A 96 1.19 -9.03 -10.91
CA GLU A 96 0.07 -8.07 -11.04
C GLU A 96 0.45 -6.75 -11.71
N PHE A 97 1.71 -6.31 -11.64
CA PHE A 97 2.17 -5.11 -12.33
C PHE A 97 2.86 -5.39 -13.67
N GLU A 98 3.42 -6.57 -13.87
CA GLU A 98 4.02 -6.96 -15.16
C GLU A 98 2.95 -7.36 -16.19
N ASN A 99 1.80 -7.87 -15.76
CA ASN A 99 0.70 -8.26 -16.65
C ASN A 99 -0.16 -7.09 -17.14
N VAL A 100 -0.08 -5.90 -16.54
CA VAL A 100 -0.79 -4.69 -17.01
C VAL A 100 -0.21 -4.18 -18.35
N ASN A 101 0.99 -4.59 -18.74
CA ASN A 101 1.67 -4.14 -19.97
C ASN A 101 1.45 -5.02 -21.21
N SER A 102 0.67 -6.09 -21.15
CA SER A 102 0.38 -6.87 -22.35
C SER A 102 -0.78 -6.27 -23.13
N LYS A 103 -0.52 -5.93 -24.39
CA LYS A 103 -1.33 -5.23 -25.39
C LYS A 103 -2.69 -5.88 -25.78
N THR A 104 -3.44 -6.46 -24.85
CA THR A 104 -4.68 -7.19 -25.18
C THR A 104 -5.90 -6.67 -24.41
N PHE A 105 -5.97 -5.37 -24.15
CA PHE A 105 -6.96 -4.77 -23.23
C PHE A 105 -8.28 -4.29 -23.87
N LEU A 106 -8.56 -4.55 -25.15
CA LEU A 106 -9.69 -3.88 -25.81
C LEU A 106 -10.98 -4.71 -25.97
N GLU A 107 -11.03 -5.97 -25.58
CA GLU A 107 -12.26 -6.79 -25.79
C GLU A 107 -12.55 -7.88 -24.75
N ASN A 108 -12.09 -7.82 -23.48
CA ASN A 108 -12.22 -8.96 -22.57
C ASN A 108 -12.87 -8.64 -21.20
N PRO A 109 -13.52 -9.64 -20.57
CA PRO A 109 -14.17 -9.57 -19.24
C PRO A 109 -13.24 -9.12 -18.10
N HIS A 110 -11.92 -9.04 -18.31
CA HIS A 110 -10.92 -8.57 -17.36
C HIS A 110 -11.02 -7.06 -17.02
N GLU A 111 -11.55 -6.21 -17.92
CA GLU A 111 -11.71 -4.77 -17.62
C GLU A 111 -12.75 -4.52 -16.53
N ILE A 112 -13.83 -5.30 -16.51
CA ILE A 112 -14.87 -5.22 -15.47
C ILE A 112 -14.27 -5.63 -14.13
N ASP A 113 -13.35 -6.59 -14.14
CA ASP A 113 -12.71 -7.11 -12.94
C ASP A 113 -11.73 -6.09 -12.31
N GLU A 114 -10.99 -5.33 -13.13
CA GLU A 114 -10.06 -4.31 -12.63
C GLU A 114 -10.77 -3.09 -12.02
N HIS A 115 -11.86 -2.64 -12.62
CA HIS A 115 -12.64 -1.54 -12.07
C HIS A 115 -13.33 -1.95 -10.76
N MET A 116 -13.89 -3.15 -10.71
CA MET A 116 -14.47 -3.71 -9.50
C MET A 116 -13.42 -3.88 -8.38
N LEU A 117 -12.20 -4.29 -8.74
CA LEU A 117 -11.10 -4.39 -7.79
C LEU A 117 -10.68 -3.01 -7.28
N PHE A 118 -10.60 -2.01 -8.16
CA PHE A 118 -10.31 -0.63 -7.76
C PHE A 118 -11.36 -0.09 -6.78
N GLU A 119 -12.65 -0.24 -7.09
CA GLU A 119 -13.75 0.18 -6.22
C GLU A 119 -13.72 -0.54 -4.87
N SER A 120 -13.40 -1.83 -4.86
CA SER A 120 -13.25 -2.61 -3.64
C SER A 120 -12.07 -2.13 -2.79
N ILE A 121 -10.94 -1.80 -3.41
CA ILE A 121 -9.77 -1.22 -2.72
C ILE A 121 -10.11 0.16 -2.16
N ASN A 122 -10.79 1.00 -2.94
CA ASN A 122 -11.21 2.33 -2.53
C ASN A 122 -12.10 2.25 -1.29
N LYS A 123 -13.15 1.43 -1.36
CA LYS A 123 -14.04 1.18 -0.22
C LYS A 123 -13.26 0.69 1.01
N THR A 124 -12.35 -0.27 0.83
CA THR A 124 -11.53 -0.82 1.90
C THR A 124 -10.65 0.25 2.56
N ILE A 125 -10.04 1.15 1.77
CA ILE A 125 -9.22 2.25 2.29
C ILE A 125 -10.05 3.21 3.15
N HIS A 126 -11.25 3.57 2.69
CA HIS A 126 -12.14 4.44 3.47
C HIS A 126 -12.58 3.79 4.78
N GLU A 127 -13.02 2.54 4.75
CA GLU A 127 -13.43 1.81 5.95
C GLU A 127 -12.29 1.63 6.96
N LEU A 128 -11.06 1.32 6.48
CA LEU A 128 -9.88 1.26 7.32
C LEU A 128 -9.55 2.61 7.94
N SER A 129 -9.72 3.69 7.20
CA SER A 129 -9.46 5.05 7.69
C SER A 129 -10.42 5.46 8.81
N GLU A 130 -11.59 4.84 8.87
CA GLU A 130 -12.61 5.06 9.91
C GLU A 130 -12.43 4.14 11.13
N SER A 131 -11.71 3.03 10.98
CA SER A 131 -11.63 1.98 12.01
C SER A 131 -10.61 2.23 13.10
N GLY A 132 -9.63 3.13 12.89
CA GLY A 132 -8.64 3.41 13.93
C GLY A 132 -7.31 3.96 13.44
N ASP A 133 -6.33 3.86 14.28
CA ASP A 133 -4.99 4.38 14.09
C ASP A 133 -4.21 3.47 13.14
N ILE A 134 -4.01 3.90 11.90
CA ILE A 134 -3.52 3.06 10.81
C ILE A 134 -2.53 3.77 9.88
N ILE A 135 -1.57 3.01 9.38
CA ILE A 135 -0.65 3.41 8.31
C ILE A 135 -0.99 2.66 7.03
N LEU A 136 -1.36 3.39 6.00
CA LEU A 136 -1.71 2.86 4.69
C LEU A 136 -0.59 3.17 3.68
N VAL A 137 -0.04 2.14 3.03
CA VAL A 137 1.07 2.31 2.07
C VAL A 137 0.65 1.93 0.65
N GLY A 138 0.65 2.92 -0.25
CA GLY A 138 0.37 2.73 -1.67
C GLY A 138 -1.11 2.80 -2.05
N ARG A 139 -1.45 2.22 -3.21
CA ARG A 139 -2.80 2.14 -3.81
C ARG A 139 -3.57 3.47 -3.89
N GLY A 140 -2.88 4.58 -3.92
CA GLY A 140 -3.54 5.90 -4.01
C GLY A 140 -4.19 6.36 -2.71
N ALA A 141 -3.91 5.73 -1.56
CA ALA A 141 -4.52 6.11 -0.28
C ALA A 141 -4.37 7.60 0.04
N HIS A 142 -3.24 8.22 -0.32
CA HIS A 142 -3.00 9.66 -0.14
C HIS A 142 -3.89 10.55 -1.02
N ILE A 143 -4.38 10.03 -2.16
CA ILE A 143 -5.33 10.73 -3.01
C ILE A 143 -6.76 10.47 -2.54
N LEU A 144 -7.10 9.22 -2.24
CA LEU A 144 -8.43 8.83 -1.77
C LEU A 144 -8.80 9.54 -0.46
N LEU A 145 -7.83 9.75 0.41
CA LEU A 145 -8.03 10.40 1.70
C LEU A 145 -7.61 11.88 1.71
N LYS A 146 -7.53 12.54 0.54
CA LYS A 146 -7.10 13.95 0.44
C LYS A 146 -8.00 14.91 1.22
N ASP A 147 -9.28 14.61 1.29
CA ASP A 147 -10.29 15.44 1.96
C ASP A 147 -10.54 15.01 3.42
N ASN A 148 -9.84 13.99 3.91
CA ASN A 148 -9.89 13.58 5.31
C ASN A 148 -8.93 14.47 6.16
N PRO A 149 -9.45 15.37 7.01
CA PRO A 149 -8.62 16.29 7.79
C PRO A 149 -7.72 15.60 8.82
N LYS A 150 -7.99 14.34 9.14
CA LYS A 150 -7.19 13.52 10.08
C LYS A 150 -6.16 12.65 9.39
N ALA A 151 -6.07 12.68 8.07
CA ALA A 151 -5.11 11.90 7.29
C ALA A 151 -3.82 12.69 7.02
N LEU A 152 -2.73 12.30 7.67
CA LEU A 152 -1.40 12.80 7.29
C LEU A 152 -0.94 12.10 6.01
N ARG A 153 -0.64 12.89 4.97
CA ARG A 153 -0.18 12.37 3.68
C ARG A 153 1.32 12.59 3.55
N VAL A 154 2.06 11.49 3.51
CA VAL A 154 3.53 11.46 3.47
C VAL A 154 4.00 10.91 2.12
N GLY A 155 4.86 11.65 1.43
CA GLY A 155 5.63 11.19 0.29
C GLY A 155 7.03 10.74 0.75
N ILE A 156 7.50 9.57 0.32
CA ILE A 156 8.86 9.11 0.60
C ILE A 156 9.55 8.86 -0.72
N ILE A 157 10.64 9.57 -0.95
CA ILE A 157 11.50 9.47 -2.13
C ILE A 157 12.91 9.04 -1.73
N SER A 158 13.66 8.53 -2.68
CA SER A 158 15.09 8.23 -2.56
C SER A 158 15.76 8.39 -3.91
N ASP A 159 17.07 8.58 -3.89
CA ASP A 159 17.90 8.62 -5.06
C ASP A 159 17.91 7.26 -5.80
N TRP A 160 18.25 7.30 -7.09
CA TRP A 160 18.17 6.13 -7.95
C TRP A 160 18.96 4.94 -7.44
N GLU A 161 20.21 5.14 -7.02
CA GLU A 161 21.07 4.08 -6.50
C GLU A 161 20.53 3.48 -5.19
N ASP A 162 19.98 4.28 -4.31
CA ASP A 162 19.37 3.77 -3.07
C ASP A 162 18.10 2.98 -3.33
N ARG A 163 17.32 3.40 -4.31
CA ARG A 163 16.14 2.64 -4.76
C ARG A 163 16.51 1.27 -5.28
N ILE A 164 17.58 1.19 -6.10
CA ILE A 164 18.12 -0.07 -6.61
C ILE A 164 18.59 -0.95 -5.44
N ASN A 165 19.39 -0.40 -4.54
CA ASN A 165 19.90 -1.14 -3.39
C ASN A 165 18.77 -1.67 -2.50
N ASN A 166 17.75 -0.86 -2.24
CA ASN A 166 16.57 -1.25 -1.48
C ASN A 166 15.80 -2.42 -2.14
N ILE A 167 15.71 -2.43 -3.48
CA ILE A 167 15.05 -3.53 -4.22
C ILE A 167 15.92 -4.78 -4.24
N MET A 168 17.23 -4.64 -4.52
CA MET A 168 18.18 -5.75 -4.50
C MET A 168 18.20 -6.46 -3.15
N GLU A 169 18.29 -5.69 -2.06
CA GLU A 169 18.31 -6.23 -0.69
C GLU A 169 17.01 -6.97 -0.35
N ARG A 170 15.86 -6.37 -0.68
CA ARG A 170 14.54 -6.91 -0.36
C ARG A 170 14.20 -8.15 -1.19
N GLU A 171 14.50 -8.15 -2.48
CA GLU A 171 14.06 -9.20 -3.41
C GLU A 171 15.16 -10.20 -3.75
N LYS A 172 16.38 -9.99 -3.23
CA LYS A 172 17.54 -10.86 -3.43
C LYS A 172 17.87 -11.06 -4.92
N ILE A 173 17.82 -10.00 -5.70
CA ILE A 173 18.08 -9.96 -7.13
C ILE A 173 19.31 -9.09 -7.45
N ASP A 174 19.85 -9.25 -8.65
CA ASP A 174 20.97 -8.45 -9.14
C ASP A 174 20.56 -7.02 -9.54
N LYS A 175 21.55 -6.14 -9.73
CA LYS A 175 21.35 -4.72 -10.04
C LYS A 175 20.52 -4.50 -11.30
N LYS A 176 20.83 -5.22 -12.39
CA LYS A 176 20.15 -5.06 -13.67
C LYS A 176 18.67 -5.40 -13.56
N THR A 177 18.37 -6.53 -12.93
CA THR A 177 16.99 -6.97 -12.67
C THR A 177 16.25 -5.97 -11.77
N ALA A 178 16.92 -5.38 -10.78
CA ALA A 178 16.33 -4.37 -9.90
C ALA A 178 15.98 -3.08 -10.66
N GLU A 179 16.88 -2.60 -11.54
CA GLU A 179 16.65 -1.44 -12.40
C GLU A 179 15.43 -1.64 -13.31
N GLU A 180 15.38 -2.77 -14.02
CA GLU A 180 14.25 -3.11 -14.90
C GLU A 180 12.93 -3.15 -14.12
N LYS A 181 12.91 -3.79 -12.95
CA LYS A 181 11.72 -3.86 -12.10
C LYS A 181 11.28 -2.49 -11.58
N ILE A 182 12.21 -1.61 -11.21
CA ILE A 182 11.88 -0.26 -10.76
C ILE A 182 11.21 0.52 -11.88
N LEU A 183 11.80 0.51 -13.09
CA LEU A 183 11.26 1.21 -14.25
C LEU A 183 9.85 0.73 -14.60
N ASN A 184 9.65 -0.58 -14.66
CA ASN A 184 8.35 -1.17 -14.94
C ASN A 184 7.31 -0.81 -13.87
N ARG A 185 7.67 -0.91 -12.60
CA ARG A 185 6.76 -0.57 -11.49
C ARG A 185 6.40 0.91 -11.44
N ASP A 186 7.34 1.78 -11.71
CA ASP A 186 7.09 3.22 -11.75
C ASP A 186 6.20 3.59 -12.94
N GLN A 187 6.39 2.94 -14.10
CA GLN A 187 5.51 3.12 -15.25
C GLN A 187 4.10 2.62 -14.94
N SER A 188 3.96 1.38 -14.48
CA SER A 188 2.66 0.81 -14.10
C SER A 188 1.94 1.64 -13.04
N ARG A 189 2.71 2.24 -12.11
CA ARG A 189 2.16 3.16 -11.12
C ARG A 189 1.63 4.43 -11.77
N ARG A 190 2.36 5.05 -12.70
CA ARG A 190 1.86 6.22 -13.45
C ARG A 190 0.58 5.89 -14.20
N ASP A 191 0.55 4.77 -14.92
CA ASP A 191 -0.61 4.32 -15.69
C ASP A 191 -1.84 4.09 -14.79
N TYR A 192 -1.63 3.46 -13.63
CA TYR A 192 -2.66 3.29 -12.61
C TYR A 192 -3.24 4.62 -12.13
N PHE A 193 -2.39 5.61 -11.80
CA PHE A 193 -2.86 6.91 -11.33
C PHE A 193 -3.53 7.72 -12.43
N LYS A 194 -3.03 7.63 -13.65
CA LYS A 194 -3.66 8.27 -14.81
C LYS A 194 -5.05 7.69 -15.09
N ARG A 195 -5.18 6.37 -15.04
CA ARG A 195 -6.42 5.66 -15.35
C ARG A 195 -7.51 5.87 -14.29
N PHE A 196 -7.17 5.74 -13.01
CA PHE A 196 -8.15 5.71 -11.93
C PHE A 196 -8.33 7.03 -11.20
N PHE A 197 -7.38 7.93 -11.28
CA PHE A 197 -7.42 9.23 -10.59
C PHE A 197 -7.28 10.43 -11.52
N GLU A 198 -7.06 10.21 -12.81
CA GLU A 198 -6.78 11.28 -13.80
C GLU A 198 -5.55 12.13 -13.43
N ILE A 199 -4.56 11.53 -12.76
CA ILE A 199 -3.34 12.17 -12.28
C ILE A 199 -2.16 11.70 -13.13
N ASP A 200 -1.51 12.63 -13.85
CA ASP A 200 -0.32 12.32 -14.66
C ASP A 200 0.96 12.17 -13.82
N ASN A 201 1.10 12.97 -12.76
CA ASN A 201 2.24 12.91 -11.85
C ASN A 201 1.80 12.60 -10.41
N PRO A 202 1.77 11.32 -10.01
CA PRO A 202 1.38 10.93 -8.67
C PRO A 202 2.40 11.30 -7.57
N ASP A 203 3.60 11.73 -7.96
CA ASP A 203 4.68 12.11 -7.05
C ASP A 203 4.84 13.63 -6.90
N ASP A 204 3.92 14.41 -7.49
CA ASP A 204 3.87 15.86 -7.29
C ASP A 204 3.72 16.17 -5.78
N PRO A 205 4.64 16.97 -5.19
CA PRO A 205 4.59 17.33 -3.78
C PRO A 205 3.25 17.89 -3.28
N LYS A 206 2.44 18.50 -4.17
CA LYS A 206 1.10 19.03 -3.82
C LYS A 206 0.14 17.96 -3.31
N HIS A 207 0.38 16.69 -3.59
CA HIS A 207 -0.45 15.58 -3.12
C HIS A 207 -0.16 15.18 -1.66
N TYR A 208 0.91 15.72 -1.07
CA TYR A 208 1.42 15.35 0.26
C TYR A 208 1.44 16.54 1.21
N HIS A 209 1.38 16.29 2.50
CA HIS A 209 1.63 17.31 3.52
C HIS A 209 3.13 17.46 3.79
N ILE A 210 3.90 16.37 3.62
CA ILE A 210 5.35 16.34 3.75
C ILE A 210 5.94 15.34 2.76
N VAL A 211 7.07 15.70 2.16
CA VAL A 211 7.87 14.79 1.34
C VAL A 211 9.25 14.64 1.99
N ILE A 212 9.68 13.41 2.18
CA ILE A 212 10.95 13.05 2.82
C ILE A 212 11.86 12.38 1.81
N ASN A 213 13.07 12.91 1.63
CA ASN A 213 14.14 12.21 0.94
C ASN A 213 14.84 11.25 1.92
N ALA A 214 14.61 9.95 1.73
CA ALA A 214 15.16 8.92 2.61
C ALA A 214 16.62 8.56 2.30
N SER A 215 17.21 9.08 1.20
CA SER A 215 18.64 8.94 0.92
C SER A 215 19.51 9.76 1.86
N ASP A 216 19.02 10.93 2.25
CA ASP A 216 19.81 11.89 3.04
C ASP A 216 19.57 11.78 4.55
N MET A 217 18.73 10.82 4.99
CA MET A 217 18.47 10.69 6.42
C MET A 217 18.26 9.23 6.85
N SER A 218 18.58 8.98 8.12
CA SER A 218 18.30 7.67 8.72
C SER A 218 16.79 7.42 8.84
N ASN A 219 16.40 6.14 8.85
CA ASN A 219 15.00 5.75 9.06
C ASN A 219 14.41 6.40 10.33
N GLN A 220 15.20 6.46 11.42
CA GLN A 220 14.73 7.06 12.67
C GLN A 220 14.41 8.55 12.52
N ARG A 221 15.27 9.33 11.83
CA ARG A 221 14.99 10.75 11.58
C ARG A 221 13.75 10.95 10.71
N ALA A 222 13.55 10.09 9.71
CA ALA A 222 12.34 10.12 8.89
C ALA A 222 11.09 9.84 9.75
N ILE A 223 11.14 8.83 10.62
CA ILE A 223 10.07 8.49 11.57
C ILE A 223 9.78 9.66 12.50
N ASP A 224 10.81 10.27 13.10
CA ASP A 224 10.66 11.41 14.02
C ASP A 224 10.01 12.61 13.33
N ALA A 225 10.40 12.90 12.07
CA ALA A 225 9.79 13.97 11.28
C ALA A 225 8.29 13.68 10.97
N ILE A 226 7.95 12.45 10.61
CA ILE A 226 6.56 12.05 10.37
C ILE A 226 5.74 12.16 11.66
N LYS A 227 6.26 11.69 12.79
CA LYS A 227 5.60 11.79 14.10
C LYS A 227 5.37 13.25 14.53
N PHE A 228 6.37 14.09 14.30
CA PHE A 228 6.22 15.52 14.58
C PHE A 228 5.06 16.13 13.76
N MET A 229 5.04 15.91 12.46
CA MET A 229 3.96 16.40 11.59
C MET A 229 2.60 15.80 11.95
N TYR A 230 2.57 14.52 12.29
CA TYR A 230 1.37 13.85 12.76
C TYR A 230 0.79 14.52 14.00
N ASN A 231 1.61 14.77 15.00
CA ASN A 231 1.19 15.43 16.24
C ASN A 231 0.66 16.86 16.00
N GLN A 232 1.25 17.60 15.03
CA GLN A 232 0.76 18.94 14.67
C GLN A 232 -0.60 18.90 13.96
N LEU A 233 -0.90 17.82 13.24
CA LEU A 233 -2.18 17.69 12.54
C LEU A 233 -3.33 17.30 13.49
N GLN A 234 -3.03 16.68 14.62
CA GLN A 234 -4.03 16.25 15.60
C GLN A 234 -4.44 17.36 16.59
N ASN A 235 -3.65 18.42 16.68
CA ASN A 235 -3.91 19.60 17.52
C ASN A 235 -4.72 20.65 16.75
#